data_f6e6d3b25fa809d03946ef7e5bdddc6a
#
_entry.id   f6e6d3b25fa809d03946ef7e5bdddc6a
#
_cell.length_a   1.000
_cell.length_b   1.000
_cell.length_c   1.000
_cell.angle_alpha   90.00
_cell.angle_beta   90.00
_cell.angle_gamma   90.00
#
_symmetry.space_group_name_H-M   'P 1'
#
loop_
_entity.id
_entity.type
_entity.pdbx_description
1 polymer ?
#
loop_
_entity_poly.entity_id
_entity_poly.type
_entity_poly.pdbx_seq_one_letter_code
_entity_poly.pdbx_strand_id
1 'polypeptide(L)'
;MATERRSAGCWDVRLHFTGQGGSAYAVGLSLSGVRPGLFLPDGRRICFNPDALTAPSAAGQLAPIFTGQAGVLDTAGRATARLDVSALAPLAGLRVWIQALVLDPRAPLGIRTVPDPVVLVL
;
A
#
# COMPACT_ATOMS: atom_id res chain seq x y z
N MET A 1 0.29 -4.35 -8.69
CA MET A 1 0.64 -3.05 -8.06
C MET A 1 1.98 -2.58 -8.61
N ALA A 2 2.06 -1.34 -9.01
CA ALA A 2 3.26 -0.77 -9.62
C ALA A 2 3.51 0.64 -9.09
N THR A 3 4.78 1.07 -9.08
CA THR A 3 5.16 2.43 -8.71
C THR A 3 5.68 3.18 -9.93
N GLU A 4 5.39 4.46 -10.00
CA GLU A 4 5.85 5.34 -11.06
C GLU A 4 6.34 6.66 -10.46
N ARG A 5 7.57 7.05 -10.78
CA ARG A 5 8.12 8.32 -10.34
C ARG A 5 7.53 9.46 -11.17
N ARG A 6 6.91 10.42 -10.51
CA ARG A 6 6.37 11.62 -11.17
C ARG A 6 7.39 12.74 -11.25
N SER A 7 8.12 12.95 -10.16
CA SER A 7 9.14 13.98 -10.03
C SER A 7 10.06 13.62 -8.88
N ALA A 8 11.07 14.43 -8.61
CA ALA A 8 11.96 14.18 -7.47
C ALA A 8 11.16 14.12 -6.17
N GLY A 9 11.23 12.99 -5.46
CA GLY A 9 10.53 12.77 -4.20
C GLY A 9 9.03 12.49 -4.30
N CYS A 10 8.48 12.34 -5.50
CA CYS A 10 7.05 12.10 -5.69
C CYS A 10 6.81 10.86 -6.56
N TRP A 11 6.04 9.90 -6.04
CA TRP A 11 5.70 8.65 -6.72
C TRP A 11 4.20 8.40 -6.71
N ASP A 12 3.68 7.86 -7.81
CA ASP A 12 2.37 7.22 -7.84
C ASP A 12 2.50 5.73 -7.55
N VAL A 13 1.62 5.22 -6.71
CA VAL A 13 1.44 3.79 -6.49
C VAL A 13 0.15 3.40 -7.19
N ARG A 14 0.28 2.69 -8.29
CA ARG A 14 -0.86 2.27 -9.12
C ARG A 14 -1.33 0.88 -8.74
N LEU A 15 -2.60 0.77 -8.45
CA LEU A 15 -3.27 -0.48 -8.14
C LEU A 15 -4.10 -0.91 -9.34
N HIS A 16 -4.00 -2.18 -9.69
CA HIS A 16 -4.87 -2.78 -10.69
C HIS A 16 -5.17 -4.22 -10.33
N PHE A 17 -6.43 -4.49 -9.99
CA PHE A 17 -6.93 -5.80 -9.62
C PHE A 17 -8.08 -6.17 -10.53
N THR A 18 -7.77 -6.89 -11.61
CA THR A 18 -8.74 -7.28 -12.63
C THR A 18 -9.90 -8.05 -12.01
N GLY A 19 -11.12 -7.67 -12.35
CA GLY A 19 -12.33 -8.31 -11.85
C GLY A 19 -12.74 -7.93 -10.43
N GLN A 20 -12.04 -6.96 -9.80
CA GLN A 20 -12.31 -6.54 -8.42
C GLN A 20 -12.79 -5.08 -8.32
N GLY A 21 -13.30 -4.54 -9.41
CA GLY A 21 -13.91 -3.20 -9.41
C GLY A 21 -15.02 -3.08 -8.38
N GLY A 22 -15.10 -1.93 -7.72
CA GLY A 22 -16.05 -1.68 -6.65
C GLY A 22 -15.65 -2.20 -5.28
N SER A 23 -14.59 -2.99 -5.15
CA SER A 23 -14.08 -3.42 -3.85
C SER A 23 -13.32 -2.30 -3.15
N ALA A 24 -13.44 -2.26 -1.83
CA ALA A 24 -12.61 -1.36 -1.01
C ALA A 24 -11.16 -1.81 -1.02
N TYR A 25 -10.25 -0.89 -0.84
CA TYR A 25 -8.82 -1.17 -0.71
C TYR A 25 -8.19 -0.33 0.40
N ALA A 26 -7.05 -0.79 0.89
CA ALA A 26 -6.19 -0.03 1.79
C ALA A 26 -4.73 -0.28 1.44
N VAL A 27 -3.90 0.73 1.61
CA VAL A 27 -2.45 0.67 1.35
C VAL A 27 -1.72 1.17 2.58
N GLY A 28 -0.76 0.40 3.05
CA GLY A 28 0.11 0.76 4.16
C GLY A 28 1.57 0.77 3.77
N LEU A 29 2.36 1.50 4.53
CA LEU A 29 3.80 1.66 4.35
C LEU A 29 4.55 1.00 5.51
N SER A 30 5.76 0.53 5.24
CA SER A 30 6.67 0.01 6.25
C SER A 30 8.13 0.28 5.88
N LEU A 31 8.96 0.48 6.88
CA LEU A 31 10.41 0.54 6.74
C LEU A 31 11.09 -0.76 7.19
N SER A 32 10.33 -1.77 7.61
CA SER A 32 10.82 -2.97 8.31
C SER A 32 10.93 -4.21 7.41
N GLY A 33 10.73 -4.07 6.11
CA GLY A 33 10.92 -5.15 5.15
C GLY A 33 9.73 -6.11 5.04
N VAL A 34 10.01 -7.31 4.53
CA VAL A 34 8.98 -8.28 4.13
C VAL A 34 9.06 -9.60 4.90
N ARG A 35 10.11 -9.85 5.67
CA ARG A 35 10.29 -11.09 6.42
C ARG A 35 10.40 -10.82 7.91
N PRO A 36 9.76 -11.64 8.73
CA PRO A 36 8.98 -12.84 8.41
C PRO A 36 7.60 -12.57 7.81
N GLY A 37 7.08 -11.34 7.85
CA GLY A 37 5.74 -11.00 7.41
C GLY A 37 4.68 -11.34 8.46
N LEU A 38 3.42 -11.30 8.02
CA LEU A 38 2.27 -11.65 8.85
C LEU A 38 1.62 -12.93 8.33
N PHE A 39 1.35 -13.87 9.25
CA PHE A 39 0.56 -15.05 8.95
C PHE A 39 -0.88 -14.83 9.42
N LEU A 40 -1.82 -14.95 8.50
CA LEU A 40 -3.23 -14.83 8.80
C LEU A 40 -3.77 -16.17 9.33
N PRO A 41 -4.81 -16.14 10.20
CA PRO A 41 -5.39 -17.37 10.75
C PRO A 41 -5.96 -18.32 9.68
N ASP A 42 -6.29 -17.81 8.49
CA ASP A 42 -6.81 -18.61 7.37
C ASP A 42 -5.71 -19.26 6.51
N GLY A 43 -4.44 -19.13 6.89
CA GLY A 43 -3.29 -19.72 6.21
C GLY A 43 -2.62 -18.82 5.18
N ARG A 44 -3.22 -17.67 4.85
CA ARG A 44 -2.56 -16.72 3.96
C ARG A 44 -1.43 -16.00 4.67
N ARG A 45 -0.45 -15.54 3.90
CA ARG A 45 0.67 -14.77 4.40
C ARG A 45 0.72 -13.41 3.73
N ILE A 46 0.88 -12.37 4.52
CA ILE A 46 1.21 -11.04 4.05
C ILE A 46 2.73 -10.89 4.15
N CYS A 47 3.43 -10.86 3.01
CA CYS A 47 4.88 -10.71 2.95
C CYS A 47 5.30 -9.27 3.22
N PHE A 48 5.01 -8.79 4.41
CA PHE A 48 5.19 -7.39 4.80
C PHE A 48 5.26 -7.32 6.32
N ASN A 49 6.25 -6.62 6.85
CA ASN A 49 6.40 -6.42 8.28
C ASN A 49 5.78 -5.09 8.69
N PRO A 50 4.61 -5.06 9.32
CA PRO A 50 4.07 -3.84 9.87
C PRO A 50 5.02 -3.26 10.93
N ASP A 51 5.09 -1.96 10.98
CA ASP A 51 5.82 -1.21 12.00
C ASP A 51 5.01 0.02 12.44
N ALA A 52 5.65 0.93 13.19
CA ALA A 52 4.96 2.13 13.67
C ALA A 52 4.45 3.04 12.56
N LEU A 53 4.97 2.92 11.34
CA LEU A 53 4.53 3.70 10.19
C LEU A 53 3.26 3.14 9.54
N THR A 54 3.01 1.83 9.65
CA THR A 54 1.99 1.14 8.87
C THR A 54 0.58 1.62 9.19
N ALA A 55 0.17 1.59 10.44
CA ALA A 55 -1.19 1.98 10.83
C ALA A 55 -1.49 3.45 10.53
N PRO A 56 -0.63 4.42 10.87
CA PRO A 56 -0.85 5.81 10.51
C PRO A 56 -0.93 6.03 8.99
N SER A 57 -0.08 5.35 8.21
CA SER A 57 -0.10 5.49 6.75
C SER A 57 -1.41 4.98 6.15
N ALA A 58 -1.87 3.81 6.57
CA ALA A 58 -3.12 3.25 6.08
C ALA A 58 -4.36 4.04 6.53
N ALA A 59 -4.29 4.69 7.67
CA ALA A 59 -5.37 5.52 8.23
C ALA A 59 -5.44 6.93 7.64
N GLY A 60 -4.56 7.30 6.73
CA GLY A 60 -4.53 8.65 6.13
C GLY A 60 -3.92 9.73 7.01
N GLN A 61 -3.24 9.36 8.09
CA GLN A 61 -2.65 10.30 9.03
C GLN A 61 -1.34 10.92 8.53
N LEU A 62 -0.82 10.46 7.41
CA LEU A 62 0.40 11.00 6.80
C LEU A 62 0.10 12.03 5.70
N ALA A 63 -1.16 12.42 5.48
CA ALA A 63 -1.48 13.45 4.51
C ALA A 63 -0.79 14.78 4.86
N PRO A 64 -0.28 15.53 3.88
CA PRO A 64 -0.31 15.30 2.44
C PRO A 64 0.83 14.42 1.90
N ILE A 65 1.67 13.86 2.75
CA ILE A 65 2.83 13.04 2.33
C ILE A 65 2.37 11.75 1.65
N PHE A 66 1.37 11.09 2.21
CA PHE A 66 0.80 9.88 1.63
C PHE A 66 -0.71 10.02 1.55
N THR A 67 -1.25 9.96 0.34
CA THR A 67 -2.67 10.20 0.04
C THR A 67 -3.21 9.13 -0.91
N GLY A 68 -4.53 9.00 -0.99
CA GLY A 68 -5.18 7.99 -1.83
C GLY A 68 -4.97 6.56 -1.34
N GLN A 69 -4.57 6.39 -0.11
CA GLN A 69 -4.19 5.10 0.49
C GLN A 69 -5.37 4.19 0.79
N ALA A 70 -6.59 4.71 0.78
CA ALA A 70 -7.79 3.92 1.00
C ALA A 70 -8.94 4.48 0.16
N GLY A 71 -9.85 3.63 -0.24
CA GLY A 71 -10.99 4.00 -1.04
C GLY A 71 -11.65 2.78 -1.67
N VAL A 72 -12.22 2.99 -2.84
CA VAL A 72 -12.89 1.96 -3.64
C VAL A 72 -12.25 1.91 -5.02
N LEU A 73 -11.93 0.70 -5.47
CA LEU A 73 -11.42 0.48 -6.82
C LEU A 73 -12.49 0.90 -7.85
N ASP A 74 -12.07 1.51 -8.95
CA ASP A 74 -12.98 1.87 -10.03
C ASP A 74 -13.54 0.61 -10.72
N THR A 75 -14.39 0.79 -11.73
CA THR A 75 -15.02 -0.32 -12.44
C THR A 75 -14.01 -1.24 -13.14
N ALA A 76 -12.83 -0.72 -13.47
CA ALA A 76 -11.73 -1.50 -14.05
C ALA A 76 -10.82 -2.14 -12.98
N GLY A 77 -11.10 -1.94 -11.69
CA GLY A 77 -10.27 -2.45 -10.60
C GLY A 77 -9.02 -1.62 -10.34
N ARG A 78 -9.04 -0.34 -10.68
CA ARG A 78 -7.86 0.55 -10.56
C ARG A 78 -8.04 1.60 -9.48
N ALA A 79 -6.94 1.98 -8.87
CA ALA A 79 -6.81 3.12 -7.98
C ALA A 79 -5.36 3.60 -7.97
N THR A 80 -5.14 4.81 -7.48
CA THR A 80 -3.80 5.38 -7.36
C THR A 80 -3.63 6.01 -6.00
N ALA A 81 -2.57 5.64 -5.29
CA ALA A 81 -2.08 6.34 -4.11
C ALA A 81 -0.86 7.18 -4.50
N ARG A 82 -0.56 8.20 -3.73
CA ARG A 82 0.59 9.07 -3.98
C ARG A 82 1.43 9.22 -2.73
N LEU A 83 2.73 9.01 -2.90
CA LEU A 83 3.74 9.29 -1.90
C LEU A 83 4.58 10.49 -2.35
N ASP A 84 4.52 11.59 -1.61
CA ASP A 84 5.25 12.82 -1.88
C ASP A 84 6.09 13.20 -0.66
N VAL A 85 7.38 12.94 -0.74
CA VAL A 85 8.36 13.27 0.28
C VAL A 85 9.29 14.41 -0.15
N SER A 86 8.92 15.12 -1.22
CA SER A 86 9.75 16.19 -1.79
C SER A 86 10.05 17.33 -0.82
N ALA A 87 9.15 17.59 0.13
CA ALA A 87 9.32 18.64 1.15
C ALA A 87 10.11 18.17 2.38
N LEU A 88 10.45 16.88 2.47
CA LEU A 88 11.19 16.35 3.60
C LEU A 88 12.70 16.46 3.35
N ALA A 89 13.47 16.49 4.45
CA ALA A 89 14.92 16.42 4.39
C ALA A 89 15.36 15.16 3.64
N PRO A 90 16.58 15.11 3.09
CA PRO A 90 16.97 14.07 2.14
C PRO A 90 16.78 12.67 2.73
N LEU A 91 15.85 11.94 2.11
CA LEU A 91 15.56 10.54 2.40
C LEU A 91 16.12 9.63 1.29
N ALA A 92 17.05 10.15 0.49
CA ALA A 92 17.64 9.41 -0.62
C ALA A 92 18.21 8.07 -0.15
N GLY A 93 17.87 7.00 -0.85
CA GLY A 93 18.30 5.66 -0.51
C GLY A 93 17.46 4.93 0.52
N LEU A 94 16.52 5.61 1.18
CA LEU A 94 15.59 4.97 2.10
C LEU A 94 14.68 4.02 1.32
N ARG A 95 14.53 2.81 1.83
CA ARG A 95 13.61 1.82 1.26
C ARG A 95 12.28 1.88 1.99
N VAL A 96 11.21 1.98 1.21
CA VAL A 96 9.84 1.94 1.72
C VAL A 96 9.13 0.75 1.06
N TRP A 97 8.61 -0.15 1.88
CA TRP A 97 7.78 -1.26 1.41
C TRP A 97 6.33 -0.84 1.45
N ILE A 98 5.61 -1.19 0.39
CA ILE A 98 4.23 -0.79 0.18
C ILE A 98 3.40 -2.05 0.03
N GLN A 99 2.39 -2.20 0.87
CA GLN A 99 1.45 -3.32 0.84
C GLN A 99 0.04 -2.78 0.63
N ALA A 100 -0.65 -3.33 -0.36
CA ALA A 100 -2.07 -3.11 -0.56
C ALA A 100 -2.86 -4.33 -0.09
N LEU A 101 -4.09 -4.10 0.31
CA LEU A 101 -5.09 -5.13 0.57
C LEU A 101 -6.37 -4.74 -0.17
N VAL A 102 -6.99 -5.71 -0.84
CA VAL A 102 -8.36 -5.57 -1.35
C VAL A 102 -9.30 -6.19 -0.33
N LEU A 103 -10.30 -5.43 0.07
CA LEU A 103 -11.19 -5.77 1.18
C LEU A 103 -12.57 -6.13 0.64
N ASP A 104 -13.18 -7.17 1.22
CA ASP A 104 -14.55 -7.57 0.96
C ASP A 104 -15.11 -8.17 2.25
N PRO A 105 -16.22 -7.62 2.81
CA PRO A 105 -16.80 -8.17 4.04
C PRO A 105 -17.18 -9.64 3.97
N ARG A 106 -17.40 -10.17 2.75
CA ARG A 106 -17.75 -11.58 2.50
C ARG A 106 -16.53 -12.50 2.40
N ALA A 107 -15.34 -11.93 2.29
CA ALA A 107 -14.09 -12.72 2.24
C ALA A 107 -13.64 -13.13 3.64
N PRO A 108 -12.82 -14.20 3.77
CA PRO A 108 -12.21 -14.55 5.04
C PRO A 108 -11.45 -13.37 5.65
N LEU A 109 -11.69 -13.07 6.92
CA LEU A 109 -11.12 -11.94 7.67
C LEU A 109 -11.41 -10.57 7.04
N GLY A 110 -12.36 -10.48 6.11
CA GLY A 110 -12.64 -9.26 5.36
C GLY A 110 -11.58 -8.91 4.30
N ILE A 111 -10.64 -9.81 4.04
CA ILE A 111 -9.53 -9.59 3.11
C ILE A 111 -9.72 -10.50 1.89
N ARG A 112 -10.00 -9.88 0.74
CA ARG A 112 -10.21 -10.59 -0.52
C ARG A 112 -8.90 -10.96 -1.20
N THR A 113 -7.98 -10.02 -1.31
CA THR A 113 -6.73 -10.19 -2.05
C THR A 113 -5.56 -9.59 -1.28
N VAL A 114 -4.47 -10.34 -1.24
CA VAL A 114 -3.19 -9.91 -0.68
C VAL A 114 -2.17 -9.98 -1.81
N PRO A 115 -1.91 -8.88 -2.52
CA PRO A 115 -0.88 -8.86 -3.55
C PRO A 115 0.52 -8.88 -2.91
N ASP A 116 1.52 -9.19 -3.72
CA ASP A 116 2.91 -9.03 -3.29
C ASP A 116 3.20 -7.55 -3.00
N PRO A 117 3.98 -7.24 -1.96
CA PRO A 117 4.40 -5.87 -1.70
C PRO A 117 5.37 -5.39 -2.76
N VAL A 118 5.46 -4.08 -2.92
CA VAL A 118 6.50 -3.45 -3.72
C VAL A 118 7.46 -2.68 -2.83
N VAL A 119 8.70 -2.56 -3.26
CA VAL A 119 9.69 -1.73 -2.59
C VAL A 119 9.97 -0.49 -3.44
N LEU A 120 10.04 0.64 -2.78
CA LEU A 120 10.40 1.92 -3.37
C LEU A 120 11.69 2.40 -2.72
N VAL A 121 12.66 2.79 -3.54
CA VAL A 121 13.90 3.42 -3.05
C VAL A 121 13.79 4.91 -3.33
N LEU A 122 13.77 5.68 -2.27
CA LEU A 122 13.62 7.13 -2.33
C LEU A 122 14.89 7.85 -2.83
#